data_cb7e93f19116ec8f449ded3920eea7fd
#
_entry.id   cb7e93f19116ec8f449ded3920eea7fd
#
_cell.length_a   1.000
_cell.length_b   1.000
_cell.length_c   1.000
_cell.angle_alpha   90.00
_cell.angle_beta   90.00
_cell.angle_gamma   90.00
#
_symmetry.space_group_name_H-M   'P 1'
#
loop_
_entity.id
_entity.type
_entity.pdbx_description
1 polymer ?
#
loop_
_entity_poly.entity_id
_entity_poly.type
_entity_poly.pdbx_seq_one_letter_code
_entity_poly.pdbx_strand_id
1 'polypeptide(L)'
;MKTYWQNITNRDNIDRGLYIILPLRYQGFFQSITIDEKDTEFPKLTFDSSDFTELLSVKCRNGNFVKRFSINSRLKETVEAWNGKVAASKEYQLDDLQFFIFNNGIAFITIYLSYQNKDAEKMYQFINPGYVQDKSEDINQIQDALLNSLEEKVFGCIQEKLGVTLSWFTQDEKSKRYIIKEAYRLNIASLPKRFEDNEIPKRIAYNGHRLVDLTRDFRDASEEDVEYATGAKDVDDEHYGWGCAITSQEISYAYGPGPWKSKPRDKKGLRERSEDDLLLTMIVMYQKYTCMIFNEKIHQRFTSEERRLKGEASLRDLKREALEFISYGTLAPSQISRWNNVCETYRSLQKQNGVNEALEEISQKITLLNEEQDRIDGERESRVSMIITAFGLISIIAAALQTLDYISTGNSLMIAGFLVTCVAMILFFLALRFDEIRRRRKQKDR
;
A
#
# COMPACT_ATOMS: atom_id res chain seq x y z
N MET A 1 17.06 -32.77 12.41
CA MET A 1 17.37 -31.35 12.63
C MET A 1 18.61 -31.13 13.52
N LYS A 2 18.75 -31.79 14.66
CA LYS A 2 19.97 -31.72 15.50
C LYS A 2 21.27 -31.97 14.70
N THR A 3 21.22 -32.95 13.78
CA THR A 3 22.39 -33.30 12.92
C THR A 3 22.81 -32.20 11.95
N TYR A 4 21.86 -31.39 11.42
CA TYR A 4 22.21 -30.30 10.51
C TYR A 4 23.01 -29.20 11.24
N TRP A 5 22.50 -28.77 12.41
CA TRP A 5 23.15 -27.73 13.20
C TRP A 5 24.49 -28.16 13.82
N GLN A 6 24.63 -29.44 14.16
CA GLN A 6 25.90 -29.98 14.68
C GLN A 6 27.03 -29.91 13.65
N ASN A 7 26.69 -29.94 12.37
CA ASN A 7 27.65 -29.91 11.26
C ASN A 7 27.94 -28.50 10.74
N ILE A 8 27.28 -27.45 11.24
CA ILE A 8 27.59 -26.08 10.88
C ILE A 8 28.61 -25.52 11.88
N THR A 9 29.84 -25.33 11.38
CA THR A 9 30.88 -24.61 12.11
C THR A 9 30.61 -23.10 12.07
N ASN A 10 30.98 -22.38 13.13
CA ASN A 10 30.82 -20.91 13.23
C ASN A 10 29.38 -20.40 13.11
N ARG A 11 28.41 -21.07 13.75
CA ARG A 11 26.99 -20.67 13.79
C ARG A 11 26.77 -19.21 14.19
N ASP A 12 27.54 -18.73 15.14
CA ASP A 12 27.44 -17.38 15.68
C ASP A 12 27.79 -16.30 14.63
N ASN A 13 28.59 -16.65 13.63
CA ASN A 13 29.08 -15.77 12.58
C ASN A 13 28.27 -15.88 11.27
N ILE A 14 27.05 -16.45 11.32
CA ILE A 14 26.14 -16.41 10.17
C ILE A 14 25.73 -14.95 9.93
N ASP A 15 25.96 -14.47 8.70
CA ASP A 15 25.58 -13.12 8.31
C ASP A 15 24.05 -13.02 8.16
N ARG A 16 23.49 -12.01 8.81
CA ARG A 16 22.08 -11.66 8.76
C ARG A 16 21.90 -10.21 8.35
N GLY A 17 20.77 -9.95 7.71
CA GLY A 17 20.35 -8.61 7.32
C GLY A 17 18.88 -8.38 7.68
N LEU A 18 18.54 -7.14 7.96
CA LEU A 18 17.19 -6.72 8.28
C LEU A 18 16.87 -5.42 7.56
N TYR A 19 15.85 -5.45 6.70
CA TYR A 19 15.21 -4.23 6.24
C TYR A 19 14.06 -3.86 7.17
N ILE A 20 14.06 -2.61 7.60
CA ILE A 20 12.94 -1.97 8.29
C ILE A 20 12.26 -1.07 7.27
N ILE A 21 10.99 -1.34 6.95
CA ILE A 21 10.21 -0.61 5.96
C ILE A 21 9.26 0.33 6.69
N LEU A 22 9.57 1.61 6.67
CA LEU A 22 8.83 2.66 7.37
C LEU A 22 7.84 3.35 6.43
N PRO A 23 6.52 3.20 6.65
CA PRO A 23 5.52 3.83 5.80
C PRO A 23 5.37 5.31 6.12
N LEU A 24 5.23 6.10 5.06
CA LEU A 24 5.08 7.54 5.08
C LEU A 24 3.90 7.97 4.22
N ARG A 25 3.34 9.14 4.54
CA ARG A 25 2.47 9.90 3.65
C ARG A 25 3.26 11.07 3.07
N TYR A 26 2.96 11.43 1.84
CA TYR A 26 3.50 12.66 1.27
C TYR A 26 2.40 13.51 0.66
N GLN A 27 2.65 14.81 0.64
CA GLN A 27 1.85 15.81 -0.06
C GLN A 27 2.72 16.45 -1.14
N GLY A 28 2.22 16.52 -2.35
CA GLY A 28 2.92 17.04 -3.52
C GLY A 28 2.49 16.33 -4.81
N PHE A 29 3.00 16.81 -5.93
CA PHE A 29 2.68 16.24 -7.24
C PHE A 29 3.72 15.19 -7.63
N PHE A 30 3.31 13.93 -7.68
CA PHE A 30 4.20 12.82 -8.07
C PHE A 30 4.89 13.03 -9.44
N GLN A 31 4.17 13.60 -10.40
CA GLN A 31 4.67 13.85 -11.75
C GLN A 31 5.81 14.89 -11.77
N SER A 32 5.77 15.88 -10.88
CA SER A 32 6.79 16.93 -10.80
C SER A 32 8.08 16.50 -10.12
N ILE A 33 8.11 15.31 -9.51
CA ILE A 33 9.31 14.78 -8.88
C ILE A 33 10.29 14.36 -9.96
N THR A 34 11.21 15.24 -10.28
CA THR A 34 12.34 14.98 -11.19
C THR A 34 13.63 15.22 -10.44
N ILE A 35 14.54 14.25 -10.51
CA ILE A 35 15.90 14.43 -10.03
C ILE A 35 16.81 14.37 -11.24
N ASP A 36 17.79 15.25 -11.26
CA ASP A 36 18.87 15.17 -12.25
C ASP A 36 19.54 13.80 -12.10
N GLU A 37 19.69 13.06 -13.21
CA GLU A 37 20.37 11.76 -13.22
C GLU A 37 21.83 11.84 -12.73
N LYS A 38 22.39 13.04 -12.67
CA LYS A 38 23.73 13.34 -12.15
C LYS A 38 23.73 13.70 -10.66
N ASP A 39 22.57 13.71 -9.99
CA ASP A 39 22.53 14.02 -8.56
C ASP A 39 23.20 12.91 -7.76
N THR A 40 24.34 13.22 -7.18
CA THR A 40 25.13 12.27 -6.38
C THR A 40 24.59 12.11 -4.95
N GLU A 41 23.78 13.04 -4.48
CA GLU A 41 23.18 12.97 -3.15
C GLU A 41 21.94 12.06 -3.12
N PHE A 42 21.18 12.06 -4.22
CA PHE A 42 19.97 11.27 -4.40
C PHE A 42 20.00 10.49 -5.71
N PRO A 43 20.96 9.57 -5.90
CA PRO A 43 21.00 8.79 -7.11
C PRO A 43 19.71 8.00 -7.26
N LYS A 44 19.09 8.15 -8.44
CA LYS A 44 17.91 7.37 -8.83
C LYS A 44 18.30 5.90 -8.95
N LEU A 45 17.54 5.04 -8.30
CA LEU A 45 17.66 3.60 -8.42
C LEU A 45 16.56 3.04 -9.32
N THR A 46 16.84 1.94 -9.98
CA THR A 46 15.84 1.22 -10.74
C THR A 46 14.90 0.49 -9.79
N PHE A 47 13.61 0.46 -10.13
CA PHE A 47 12.65 -0.44 -9.53
C PHE A 47 12.35 -1.53 -10.55
N ASP A 48 13.30 -2.43 -10.74
CA ASP A 48 13.25 -3.50 -11.71
C ASP A 48 13.94 -4.74 -11.15
N SER A 49 13.48 -5.91 -11.54
CA SER A 49 14.00 -7.21 -11.11
C SER A 49 14.02 -8.18 -12.28
N SER A 50 15.00 -9.06 -12.32
CA SER A 50 15.05 -10.15 -13.29
C SER A 50 13.88 -11.12 -13.15
N ASP A 51 13.24 -11.16 -11.99
CA ASP A 51 12.10 -12.00 -11.68
C ASP A 51 10.77 -11.41 -12.14
N PHE A 52 10.75 -10.10 -12.44
CA PHE A 52 9.54 -9.42 -12.88
C PHE A 52 9.19 -9.72 -14.34
N THR A 53 7.91 -9.66 -14.66
CA THR A 53 7.44 -9.67 -16.04
C THR A 53 7.85 -8.39 -16.76
N GLU A 54 7.99 -8.43 -18.07
CA GLU A 54 8.27 -7.23 -18.87
C GLU A 54 7.20 -6.16 -18.70
N LEU A 55 5.93 -6.58 -18.52
CA LEU A 55 4.82 -5.66 -18.27
C LEU A 55 5.05 -4.83 -16.97
N LEU A 56 5.44 -5.50 -15.90
CA LEU A 56 5.71 -4.83 -14.62
C LEU A 56 6.98 -3.98 -14.71
N SER A 57 8.04 -4.52 -15.32
CA SER A 57 9.29 -3.80 -15.53
C SER A 57 9.12 -2.51 -16.32
N VAL A 58 8.34 -2.53 -17.41
CA VAL A 58 8.00 -1.32 -18.18
C VAL A 58 7.21 -0.32 -17.34
N LYS A 59 6.22 -0.79 -16.58
CA LYS A 59 5.42 0.06 -15.69
C LYS A 59 6.28 0.79 -14.66
N CYS A 60 7.25 0.09 -14.07
CA CYS A 60 8.16 0.64 -13.08
C CYS A 60 9.20 1.59 -13.70
N ARG A 61 9.80 1.20 -14.85
CA ARG A 61 10.80 2.01 -15.54
C ARG A 61 10.27 3.34 -16.04
N ASN A 62 9.02 3.40 -16.47
CA ASN A 62 8.40 4.64 -16.93
C ASN A 62 8.22 5.70 -15.83
N GLY A 63 8.47 5.35 -14.55
CA GLY A 63 8.41 6.29 -13.44
C GLY A 63 7.02 6.86 -13.13
N ASN A 64 5.96 6.30 -13.73
CA ASN A 64 4.58 6.72 -13.50
C ASN A 64 3.92 6.00 -12.33
N PHE A 65 4.54 4.93 -11.84
CA PHE A 65 4.04 4.10 -10.76
C PHE A 65 4.83 4.30 -9.47
N VAL A 66 6.15 4.20 -9.55
CA VAL A 66 7.07 4.30 -8.42
C VAL A 66 8.38 4.97 -8.85
N LYS A 67 8.96 5.73 -7.94
CA LYS A 67 10.32 6.26 -8.06
C LYS A 67 11.11 5.80 -6.84
N ARG A 68 12.36 5.38 -7.05
CA ARG A 68 13.24 4.86 -6.01
C ARG A 68 14.56 5.64 -6.03
N PHE A 69 15.04 5.99 -4.85
CA PHE A 69 16.25 6.77 -4.67
C PHE A 69 17.11 6.17 -3.56
N SER A 70 18.43 6.21 -3.73
CA SER A 70 19.34 6.01 -2.63
C SER A 70 19.48 7.33 -1.87
N ILE A 71 19.47 7.24 -0.54
CA ILE A 71 19.72 8.38 0.35
C ILE A 71 20.96 8.13 1.21
N ASN A 72 21.89 7.32 0.72
CA ASN A 72 23.10 6.90 1.42
C ASN A 72 24.06 8.05 1.70
N SER A 73 23.99 9.15 0.93
CA SER A 73 24.75 10.37 1.25
C SER A 73 24.41 10.93 2.64
N ARG A 74 23.19 10.71 3.09
CA ARG A 74 22.69 11.07 4.42
C ARG A 74 22.95 10.00 5.49
N LEU A 75 23.34 8.80 5.07
CA LEU A 75 23.60 7.68 5.95
C LEU A 75 24.67 8.03 6.98
N LYS A 76 25.74 8.69 6.56
CA LYS A 76 26.83 9.08 7.45
C LYS A 76 26.34 10.00 8.58
N GLU A 77 25.56 11.03 8.25
CA GLU A 77 24.99 11.95 9.24
C GLU A 77 24.02 11.24 10.19
N THR A 78 23.19 10.34 9.65
CA THR A 78 22.24 9.55 10.43
C THR A 78 22.96 8.59 11.37
N VAL A 79 24.01 7.92 10.90
CA VAL A 79 24.87 7.02 11.71
C VAL A 79 25.61 7.78 12.78
N GLU A 80 26.14 8.97 12.49
CA GLU A 80 26.84 9.80 13.48
C GLU A 80 25.88 10.24 14.59
N ALA A 81 24.66 10.67 14.25
CA ALA A 81 23.65 11.03 15.23
C ALA A 81 23.21 9.83 16.08
N TRP A 82 23.14 8.67 15.48
CA TRP A 82 22.81 7.41 16.15
C TRP A 82 23.96 6.90 17.00
N ASN A 83 25.20 6.84 16.46
CA ASN A 83 26.39 6.40 17.17
C ASN A 83 26.70 7.24 18.40
N GLY A 84 26.38 8.53 18.40
CA GLY A 84 26.53 9.38 19.57
C GLY A 84 25.77 8.88 20.81
N LYS A 85 24.68 8.13 20.60
CA LYS A 85 23.85 7.51 21.66
C LYS A 85 24.04 6.00 21.80
N VAL A 86 24.54 5.32 20.76
CA VAL A 86 24.68 3.87 20.65
C VAL A 86 26.17 3.43 20.69
N ALA A 87 27.09 4.33 21.01
CA ALA A 87 28.54 4.12 20.95
C ALA A 87 29.08 2.84 21.64
N ALA A 88 28.21 2.03 22.24
CA ALA A 88 28.53 0.75 22.86
C ALA A 88 28.20 -0.48 21.99
N SER A 89 27.35 -0.39 20.98
CA SER A 89 26.93 -1.56 20.22
C SER A 89 27.63 -1.65 18.87
N LYS A 90 28.73 -2.41 18.82
CA LYS A 90 29.34 -2.88 17.55
C LYS A 90 28.53 -4.03 16.89
N GLU A 91 27.29 -4.24 17.31
CA GLU A 91 26.55 -5.47 17.09
C GLU A 91 25.76 -5.45 15.78
N TYR A 92 25.37 -4.27 15.32
CA TYR A 92 24.72 -4.10 14.03
C TYR A 92 25.24 -2.83 13.35
N GLN A 93 25.17 -2.84 12.04
CA GLN A 93 25.66 -1.75 11.20
C GLN A 93 24.54 -1.29 10.27
N LEU A 94 24.35 0.01 10.20
CA LEU A 94 23.45 0.65 9.21
C LEU A 94 24.23 0.77 7.89
N ASP A 95 23.82 0.00 6.88
CA ASP A 95 24.56 -0.12 5.62
C ASP A 95 23.87 0.57 4.45
N ASP A 96 22.53 0.74 4.49
CA ASP A 96 21.80 1.30 3.36
C ASP A 96 20.52 2.02 3.80
N LEU A 97 20.23 3.14 3.12
CA LEU A 97 18.98 3.90 3.22
C LEU A 97 18.43 4.15 1.82
N GLN A 98 17.15 3.81 1.62
CA GLN A 98 16.48 4.06 0.35
C GLN A 98 15.12 4.72 0.58
N PHE A 99 14.70 5.50 -0.39
CA PHE A 99 13.42 6.18 -0.42
C PHE A 99 12.62 5.72 -1.63
N PHE A 100 11.39 5.28 -1.37
CA PHE A 100 10.42 4.87 -2.38
C PHE A 100 9.23 5.82 -2.32
N ILE A 101 8.79 6.32 -3.46
CA ILE A 101 7.61 7.15 -3.58
C ILE A 101 6.69 6.62 -4.67
N PHE A 102 5.43 6.42 -4.33
CA PHE A 102 4.39 5.88 -5.21
C PHE A 102 3.41 6.99 -5.61
N ASN A 103 2.73 6.82 -6.72
CA ASN A 103 1.88 7.82 -7.36
C ASN A 103 0.59 8.20 -6.61
N ASN A 104 0.33 7.63 -5.44
CA ASN A 104 -0.94 7.77 -4.70
C ASN A 104 -0.81 8.42 -3.32
N GLY A 105 0.27 9.14 -3.03
CA GLY A 105 0.49 9.80 -1.75
C GLY A 105 1.19 8.94 -0.70
N ILE A 106 1.67 7.74 -1.07
CA ILE A 106 2.40 6.83 -0.19
C ILE A 106 3.89 6.87 -0.54
N ALA A 107 4.70 6.89 0.50
CA ALA A 107 6.14 6.73 0.37
C ALA A 107 6.67 5.78 1.45
N PHE A 108 7.89 5.31 1.27
CA PHE A 108 8.57 4.47 2.26
C PHE A 108 10.03 4.87 2.37
N ILE A 109 10.55 4.82 3.60
CA ILE A 109 11.98 4.76 3.84
C ILE A 109 12.31 3.34 4.23
N THR A 110 13.33 2.76 3.61
CA THR A 110 13.87 1.47 4.00
C THR A 110 15.23 1.65 4.62
N ILE A 111 15.43 1.01 5.75
CA ILE A 111 16.68 1.01 6.51
C ILE A 111 17.21 -0.41 6.47
N TYR A 112 18.44 -0.61 5.97
CA TYR A 112 19.07 -1.92 5.98
C TYR A 112 20.14 -2.00 7.08
N LEU A 113 19.97 -2.96 7.95
CA LEU A 113 20.89 -3.26 9.06
C LEU A 113 21.55 -4.61 8.83
N SER A 114 22.86 -4.69 8.92
CA SER A 114 23.59 -5.95 8.92
C SER A 114 24.05 -6.32 10.33
N TYR A 115 23.99 -7.61 10.68
CA TYR A 115 24.37 -8.14 11.98
C TYR A 115 24.76 -9.62 11.88
N GLN A 116 25.28 -10.16 12.98
CA GLN A 116 25.64 -11.57 13.10
C GLN A 116 24.56 -12.34 13.86
N ASN A 117 24.43 -13.65 13.62
CA ASN A 117 23.41 -14.48 14.27
C ASN A 117 23.47 -14.44 15.81
N LYS A 118 24.67 -14.33 16.38
CA LYS A 118 24.88 -14.16 17.84
C LYS A 118 24.22 -12.91 18.41
N ASP A 119 24.02 -11.88 17.59
CA ASP A 119 23.46 -10.59 17.98
C ASP A 119 21.95 -10.50 17.72
N ALA A 120 21.32 -11.60 17.31
CA ALA A 120 19.88 -11.65 16.95
C ALA A 120 18.97 -11.20 18.12
N GLU A 121 19.29 -11.58 19.36
CA GLU A 121 18.52 -11.19 20.54
C GLU A 121 18.55 -9.67 20.77
N LYS A 122 19.68 -9.03 20.54
CA LYS A 122 19.81 -7.58 20.65
C LYS A 122 19.06 -6.85 19.53
N MET A 123 19.06 -7.42 18.33
CA MET A 123 18.25 -6.92 17.23
C MET A 123 16.74 -7.03 17.56
N TYR A 124 16.32 -8.14 18.15
CA TYR A 124 14.94 -8.32 18.61
C TYR A 124 14.54 -7.26 19.66
N GLN A 125 15.43 -6.99 20.63
CA GLN A 125 15.22 -5.95 21.65
C GLN A 125 15.11 -4.56 21.00
N PHE A 126 15.94 -4.27 20.00
CA PHE A 126 15.90 -3.01 19.26
C PHE A 126 14.55 -2.78 18.58
N ILE A 127 13.98 -3.84 17.97
CA ILE A 127 12.67 -3.77 17.30
C ILE A 127 11.51 -3.77 18.29
N ASN A 128 11.63 -4.47 19.42
CA ASN A 128 10.58 -4.64 20.41
C ASN A 128 11.01 -4.14 21.80
N PRO A 129 11.13 -2.83 22.01
CA PRO A 129 11.69 -2.25 23.22
C PRO A 129 10.94 -2.57 24.52
N GLY A 130 9.65 -2.94 24.43
CA GLY A 130 8.83 -3.31 25.58
C GLY A 130 9.06 -4.72 26.14
N TYR A 131 9.90 -5.54 25.51
CA TYR A 131 10.09 -6.94 25.88
C TYR A 131 11.11 -7.15 27.02
N VAL A 132 12.00 -6.19 27.27
CA VAL A 132 13.04 -6.29 28.29
C VAL A 132 12.84 -5.20 29.35
N GLN A 133 12.39 -5.59 30.53
CA GLN A 133 12.02 -4.67 31.62
C GLN A 133 13.17 -3.80 32.15
N ASP A 134 14.43 -4.27 32.09
CA ASP A 134 15.56 -3.59 32.72
C ASP A 134 16.39 -2.66 31.79
N LYS A 135 16.12 -2.66 30.47
CA LYS A 135 16.90 -1.87 29.49
C LYS A 135 16.04 -1.07 28.52
N SER A 136 14.79 -0.89 28.82
CA SER A 136 13.82 -0.24 27.91
C SER A 136 14.14 1.24 27.64
N GLU A 137 14.77 1.95 28.58
CA GLU A 137 15.10 3.37 28.42
C GLU A 137 16.21 3.58 27.38
N ASP A 138 17.27 2.77 27.40
CA ASP A 138 18.38 2.89 26.46
C ASP A 138 17.92 2.60 25.02
N ILE A 139 17.09 1.56 24.84
CA ILE A 139 16.60 1.17 23.52
C ILE A 139 15.61 2.20 22.97
N ASN A 140 14.71 2.74 23.80
CA ASN A 140 13.82 3.82 23.39
C ASN A 140 14.61 5.07 22.95
N GLN A 141 15.68 5.42 23.67
CA GLN A 141 16.55 6.54 23.28
C GLN A 141 17.23 6.31 21.91
N ILE A 142 17.61 5.08 21.62
CA ILE A 142 18.21 4.69 20.33
C ILE A 142 17.19 4.84 19.21
N GLN A 143 15.96 4.33 19.39
CA GLN A 143 14.90 4.45 18.41
C GLN A 143 14.49 5.90 18.18
N ASP A 144 14.32 6.67 19.26
CA ASP A 144 13.99 8.10 19.19
C ASP A 144 15.10 8.88 18.46
N ALA A 145 16.38 8.56 18.72
CA ALA A 145 17.50 9.18 18.04
C ALA A 145 17.51 8.89 16.53
N LEU A 146 17.19 7.65 16.13
CA LEU A 146 17.08 7.27 14.73
C LEU A 146 15.94 8.01 14.04
N LEU A 147 14.75 7.99 14.63
CA LEU A 147 13.57 8.63 14.06
C LEU A 147 13.73 10.16 13.97
N ASN A 148 14.27 10.80 15.00
CA ASN A 148 14.54 12.23 15.00
C ASN A 148 15.58 12.59 13.94
N SER A 149 16.63 11.77 13.78
CA SER A 149 17.62 11.99 12.73
C SER A 149 17.02 11.84 11.32
N LEU A 150 16.09 10.89 11.11
CA LEU A 150 15.36 10.76 9.86
C LEU A 150 14.49 11.99 9.58
N GLU A 151 13.77 12.49 10.59
CA GLU A 151 12.93 13.70 10.44
C GLU A 151 13.79 14.93 10.13
N GLU A 152 14.81 15.19 10.91
CA GLU A 152 15.64 16.40 10.79
C GLU A 152 16.52 16.40 9.54
N LYS A 153 17.14 15.27 9.22
CA LYS A 153 18.17 15.19 8.18
C LYS A 153 17.63 14.67 6.85
N VAL A 154 16.72 13.70 6.90
CA VAL A 154 16.22 13.02 5.70
C VAL A 154 14.96 13.68 5.17
N PHE A 155 13.93 13.93 6.00
CA PHE A 155 12.69 14.53 5.52
C PHE A 155 12.91 15.95 4.99
N GLY A 156 13.68 16.77 5.72
CA GLY A 156 14.01 18.11 5.27
C GLY A 156 14.70 18.13 3.90
N CYS A 157 15.67 17.24 3.71
CA CYS A 157 16.41 17.12 2.47
C CYS A 157 15.52 16.58 1.31
N ILE A 158 14.66 15.60 1.58
CA ILE A 158 13.70 15.10 0.59
C ILE A 158 12.72 16.22 0.19
N GLN A 159 12.23 17.00 1.15
CA GLN A 159 11.35 18.13 0.89
C GLN A 159 12.02 19.18 0.02
N GLU A 160 13.26 19.54 0.31
CA GLU A 160 14.03 20.50 -0.47
C GLU A 160 14.29 20.04 -1.91
N LYS A 161 14.69 18.77 -2.07
CA LYS A 161 15.08 18.19 -3.36
C LYS A 161 13.90 17.79 -4.25
N LEU A 162 12.86 17.21 -3.65
CA LEU A 162 11.73 16.65 -4.38
C LEU A 162 10.47 17.52 -4.36
N GLY A 163 10.43 18.57 -3.54
CA GLY A 163 9.27 19.45 -3.40
C GLY A 163 8.04 18.76 -2.78
N VAL A 164 8.26 17.70 -1.96
CA VAL A 164 7.21 16.95 -1.30
C VAL A 164 7.33 17.06 0.21
N THR A 165 6.22 17.25 0.91
CA THR A 165 6.19 17.25 2.37
C THR A 165 5.91 15.84 2.87
N LEU A 166 6.75 15.32 3.75
CA LEU A 166 6.65 13.99 4.34
C LEU A 166 6.04 14.03 5.74
N SER A 167 5.29 13.01 6.08
CA SER A 167 4.83 12.74 7.44
C SER A 167 4.81 11.23 7.69
N TRP A 168 4.93 10.82 8.95
CA TRP A 168 4.74 9.42 9.30
C TRP A 168 3.31 8.98 8.96
N PHE A 169 3.15 7.71 8.61
CA PHE A 169 1.85 7.18 8.22
C PHE A 169 0.82 7.32 9.35
N THR A 170 1.22 7.05 10.58
CA THR A 170 0.48 7.30 11.81
C THR A 170 0.83 8.69 12.35
N GLN A 171 -0.15 9.58 12.44
CA GLN A 171 0.07 11.00 12.79
C GLN A 171 0.05 11.31 14.30
N ASP A 172 -0.16 10.32 15.17
CA ASP A 172 -0.22 10.55 16.61
C ASP A 172 1.19 10.67 17.20
N GLU A 173 1.51 11.81 17.83
CA GLU A 173 2.80 12.04 18.49
C GLU A 173 3.11 10.98 19.57
N LYS A 174 2.09 10.45 20.23
CA LYS A 174 2.26 9.35 21.19
C LYS A 174 2.62 8.03 20.53
N SER A 175 2.35 7.88 19.24
CA SER A 175 2.62 6.65 18.47
C SER A 175 4.00 6.61 17.83
N LYS A 176 4.82 7.67 17.90
CA LYS A 176 6.21 7.65 17.41
C LYS A 176 7.00 6.46 17.95
N ARG A 177 6.81 6.10 19.22
CA ARG A 177 7.44 4.93 19.85
C ARG A 177 7.10 3.59 19.20
N TYR A 178 6.00 3.52 18.46
CA TYR A 178 5.56 2.31 17.79
C TYR A 178 5.94 2.25 16.32
N ILE A 179 6.48 3.32 15.73
CA ILE A 179 6.79 3.38 14.30
C ILE A 179 7.71 2.24 13.88
N ILE A 180 8.79 2.00 14.60
CA ILE A 180 9.73 0.92 14.29
C ILE A 180 9.12 -0.44 14.62
N LYS A 181 8.35 -0.55 15.71
CA LYS A 181 7.69 -1.79 16.12
C LYS A 181 6.63 -2.24 15.11
N GLU A 182 5.90 -1.29 14.52
CA GLU A 182 4.83 -1.56 13.54
C GLU A 182 5.33 -1.56 12.10
N ALA A 183 6.59 -1.18 11.87
CA ALA A 183 7.20 -1.24 10.55
C ALA A 183 7.20 -2.67 10.02
N TYR A 184 6.94 -2.84 8.73
CA TYR A 184 7.11 -4.14 8.09
C TYR A 184 8.58 -4.47 7.95
N ARG A 185 8.95 -5.71 8.18
CA ARG A 185 10.34 -6.17 8.23
C ARG A 185 10.61 -7.22 7.15
N LEU A 186 11.77 -7.13 6.55
CA LEU A 186 12.31 -8.21 5.72
C LEU A 186 13.62 -8.67 6.33
N ASN A 187 13.65 -9.86 6.89
CA ASN A 187 14.80 -10.45 7.55
C ASN A 187 15.44 -11.51 6.66
N ILE A 188 16.75 -11.53 6.61
CA ILE A 188 17.52 -12.42 5.75
C ILE A 188 18.67 -13.06 6.48
N ALA A 189 18.94 -14.33 6.16
CA ALA A 189 20.07 -15.06 6.68
C ALA A 189 20.81 -15.78 5.54
N SER A 190 22.13 -15.71 5.53
CA SER A 190 22.96 -16.44 4.57
C SER A 190 23.58 -17.66 5.23
N LEU A 191 23.19 -18.84 4.81
CA LEU A 191 23.67 -20.09 5.39
C LEU A 191 24.85 -20.68 4.63
N PRO A 192 25.75 -21.39 5.33
CA PRO A 192 26.99 -21.86 4.74
C PRO A 192 26.82 -23.06 3.80
N LYS A 193 25.71 -23.76 3.84
CA LYS A 193 25.40 -24.93 3.00
C LYS A 193 23.93 -25.01 2.62
N ARG A 194 23.62 -25.78 1.57
CA ARG A 194 22.28 -26.07 1.14
C ARG A 194 21.59 -27.02 2.10
N PHE A 195 20.27 -27.08 2.00
CA PHE A 195 19.41 -27.87 2.86
C PHE A 195 19.15 -29.25 2.26
N GLU A 196 19.27 -30.28 3.08
CA GLU A 196 18.98 -31.66 2.69
C GLU A 196 17.47 -31.97 2.74
N ASP A 197 16.72 -31.21 3.56
CA ASP A 197 15.31 -31.41 3.83
C ASP A 197 14.56 -30.07 3.69
N ASN A 198 13.38 -30.10 3.10
CA ASN A 198 12.52 -28.93 2.91
C ASN A 198 12.10 -28.28 4.25
N GLU A 199 11.94 -29.05 5.31
CA GLU A 199 11.56 -28.55 6.62
C GLU A 199 12.64 -27.64 7.24
N ILE A 200 13.92 -27.86 6.90
CA ILE A 200 15.03 -27.11 7.47
C ILE A 200 14.98 -25.63 7.06
N PRO A 201 14.88 -25.25 5.75
CA PRO A 201 14.80 -23.85 5.36
C PRO A 201 13.56 -23.15 5.90
N LYS A 202 12.42 -23.85 5.96
CA LYS A 202 11.19 -23.31 6.54
C LYS A 202 11.37 -22.91 8.01
N ARG A 203 11.94 -23.81 8.79
CA ARG A 203 12.15 -23.58 10.24
C ARG A 203 13.19 -22.51 10.51
N ILE A 204 14.24 -22.42 9.67
CA ILE A 204 15.24 -21.37 9.79
C ILE A 204 14.61 -20.00 9.47
N ALA A 205 13.83 -19.92 8.40
CA ALA A 205 13.12 -18.71 8.04
C ALA A 205 12.15 -18.28 9.15
N TYR A 206 11.41 -19.22 9.76
CA TYR A 206 10.54 -18.91 10.88
C TYR A 206 11.31 -18.41 12.13
N ASN A 207 12.43 -19.04 12.47
CA ASN A 207 13.28 -18.53 13.55
C ASN A 207 13.83 -17.13 13.23
N GLY A 208 14.14 -16.88 11.95
CA GLY A 208 14.50 -15.56 11.46
C GLY A 208 13.40 -14.53 11.68
N HIS A 209 12.14 -14.89 11.38
CA HIS A 209 10.98 -14.06 11.65
C HIS A 209 10.91 -13.61 13.11
N ARG A 210 11.17 -14.51 14.05
CA ARG A 210 11.20 -14.17 15.48
C ARG A 210 12.48 -13.42 15.90
N LEU A 211 13.41 -13.14 14.99
CA LEU A 211 14.71 -12.53 15.26
C LEU A 211 15.50 -13.26 16.36
N VAL A 212 15.23 -14.55 16.55
CA VAL A 212 15.95 -15.39 17.49
C VAL A 212 17.12 -16.08 16.83
N ASP A 213 17.98 -16.70 17.63
CA ASP A 213 19.03 -17.57 17.13
C ASP A 213 18.42 -18.66 16.24
N LEU A 214 18.90 -18.75 15.00
CA LEU A 214 18.41 -19.70 13.99
C LEU A 214 18.56 -21.16 14.43
N THR A 215 19.41 -21.43 15.44
CA THR A 215 19.67 -22.77 15.97
C THR A 215 18.74 -23.19 17.09
N ARG A 216 17.88 -22.30 17.59
CA ARG A 216 16.91 -22.64 18.65
C ARG A 216 15.84 -23.62 18.15
N ASP A 217 15.39 -24.45 19.07
CA ASP A 217 14.28 -25.37 18.80
C ASP A 217 12.97 -24.61 18.55
N PHE A 218 12.18 -25.19 17.71
CA PHE A 218 10.91 -24.68 17.16
C PHE A 218 9.70 -24.93 18.08
N ARG A 219 9.85 -24.80 19.37
CA ARG A 219 8.87 -25.30 20.33
C ARG A 219 7.54 -24.57 20.36
N ASP A 220 7.52 -23.32 19.87
CA ASP A 220 6.35 -22.43 20.03
C ASP A 220 5.65 -22.11 18.71
N ALA A 221 6.04 -22.74 17.59
CA ALA A 221 5.39 -22.55 16.30
C ALA A 221 4.18 -23.49 16.20
N SER A 222 3.02 -22.97 15.82
CA SER A 222 1.90 -23.78 15.38
C SER A 222 2.18 -24.38 14.00
N GLU A 223 1.48 -25.46 13.65
CA GLU A 223 1.56 -26.00 12.29
C GLU A 223 1.13 -24.95 11.26
N GLU A 224 0.16 -24.10 11.58
CA GLU A 224 -0.30 -23.01 10.74
C GLU A 224 0.78 -21.94 10.49
N ASP A 225 1.59 -21.60 11.50
CA ASP A 225 2.71 -20.67 11.36
C ASP A 225 3.77 -21.20 10.38
N VAL A 226 3.95 -22.51 10.33
CA VAL A 226 4.91 -23.21 9.45
C VAL A 226 4.34 -23.45 8.06
N GLU A 227 3.03 -23.53 7.92
CA GLU A 227 2.35 -23.71 6.62
C GLU A 227 2.66 -22.57 5.62
N TYR A 228 2.83 -21.35 6.12
CA TYR A 228 3.20 -20.20 5.31
C TYR A 228 4.69 -20.11 4.97
N ALA A 229 5.49 -21.05 5.46
CA ALA A 229 6.89 -21.14 5.09
C ALA A 229 7.02 -21.99 3.83
N THR A 230 7.75 -21.50 2.85
CA THR A 230 7.99 -22.16 1.57
C THR A 230 9.48 -22.28 1.28
N GLY A 231 9.85 -23.23 0.45
CA GLY A 231 11.21 -23.41 -0.02
C GLY A 231 11.20 -23.96 -1.44
N ALA A 232 12.23 -23.66 -2.22
CA ALA A 232 12.39 -24.14 -3.58
C ALA A 232 13.58 -25.08 -3.70
N LYS A 233 13.35 -26.19 -4.40
CA LYS A 233 14.39 -27.13 -4.83
C LYS A 233 14.98 -26.65 -6.15
N ASP A 234 16.29 -26.66 -6.25
CA ASP A 234 16.96 -26.37 -7.52
C ASP A 234 16.74 -27.52 -8.52
N VAL A 235 16.57 -27.18 -9.80
CA VAL A 235 16.22 -28.14 -10.87
C VAL A 235 17.29 -29.21 -11.04
N ASP A 236 18.55 -28.86 -10.80
CA ASP A 236 19.71 -29.73 -11.04
C ASP A 236 20.35 -30.26 -9.73
N ASP A 237 19.69 -30.09 -8.57
CA ASP A 237 20.23 -30.49 -7.27
C ASP A 237 19.13 -31.12 -6.40
N GLU A 238 19.51 -32.11 -5.62
CA GLU A 238 18.61 -32.74 -4.67
C GLU A 238 18.37 -31.88 -3.41
N HIS A 239 19.07 -30.74 -3.27
CA HIS A 239 19.05 -29.88 -2.11
C HIS A 239 18.23 -28.60 -2.31
N TYR A 240 17.64 -28.11 -1.24
CA TYR A 240 16.89 -26.85 -1.24
C TYR A 240 17.81 -25.64 -1.11
N GLY A 241 17.64 -24.66 -1.99
CA GLY A 241 18.48 -23.47 -2.06
C GLY A 241 18.04 -22.33 -1.14
N TRP A 242 16.74 -22.26 -0.78
CA TRP A 242 16.20 -21.19 0.03
C TRP A 242 14.91 -21.60 0.73
N GLY A 243 14.51 -20.81 1.73
CA GLY A 243 13.19 -20.88 2.37
C GLY A 243 12.74 -19.50 2.83
N CYS A 244 11.43 -19.31 2.93
CA CYS A 244 10.87 -18.09 3.52
C CYS A 244 9.72 -18.41 4.47
N ALA A 245 9.50 -17.50 5.42
CA ALA A 245 8.35 -17.47 6.30
C ALA A 245 7.70 -16.08 6.24
N ILE A 246 6.38 -16.03 6.17
CA ILE A 246 5.63 -14.78 5.94
C ILE A 246 4.59 -14.61 7.03
N THR A 247 4.53 -13.41 7.60
CA THR A 247 3.51 -12.99 8.56
C THR A 247 2.97 -11.62 8.20
N SER A 248 2.00 -11.13 8.96
CA SER A 248 1.45 -9.78 8.78
C SER A 248 2.44 -8.64 9.10
N GLN A 249 3.57 -8.94 9.74
CA GLN A 249 4.56 -7.94 10.18
C GLN A 249 5.94 -8.16 9.57
N GLU A 250 6.21 -9.34 9.04
CA GLU A 250 7.55 -9.67 8.57
C GLU A 250 7.54 -10.76 7.50
N ILE A 251 8.51 -10.66 6.58
CA ILE A 251 8.95 -11.75 5.74
C ILE A 251 10.39 -12.10 6.10
N SER A 252 10.71 -13.36 6.23
CA SER A 252 12.03 -13.84 6.59
C SER A 252 12.54 -14.85 5.58
N TYR A 253 13.75 -14.65 5.09
CA TYR A 253 14.41 -15.52 4.14
C TYR A 253 15.64 -16.20 4.73
N ALA A 254 15.84 -17.45 4.33
CA ALA A 254 17.06 -18.20 4.58
C ALA A 254 17.64 -18.62 3.23
N TYR A 255 18.81 -18.10 2.87
CA TYR A 255 19.50 -18.44 1.64
C TYR A 255 20.64 -19.42 1.90
N GLY A 256 20.62 -20.56 1.23
CA GLY A 256 21.77 -21.42 1.06
C GLY A 256 22.75 -20.84 0.01
N PRO A 257 23.96 -21.38 -0.11
CA PRO A 257 24.87 -20.99 -1.18
C PRO A 257 24.26 -21.34 -2.53
N GLY A 258 24.25 -20.37 -3.46
CA GLY A 258 23.74 -20.58 -4.82
C GLY A 258 24.58 -21.56 -5.62
N PRO A 259 24.04 -22.10 -6.76
CA PRO A 259 24.80 -22.92 -7.70
C PRO A 259 25.99 -22.17 -8.29
N TRP A 260 25.94 -20.86 -8.29
CA TRP A 260 26.97 -19.96 -8.78
C TRP A 260 28.07 -19.77 -7.75
N LYS A 261 29.08 -20.60 -7.78
CA LYS A 261 30.21 -20.67 -6.85
C LYS A 261 31.05 -19.39 -6.71
N SER A 262 30.68 -18.29 -7.34
CA SER A 262 31.63 -17.22 -7.68
C SER A 262 31.46 -15.88 -6.95
N LYS A 263 30.50 -15.72 -6.04
CA LYS A 263 30.45 -14.44 -5.28
C LYS A 263 30.83 -14.63 -3.82
N PRO A 264 31.77 -13.80 -3.30
CA PRO A 264 32.16 -13.83 -1.90
C PRO A 264 30.95 -13.59 -0.99
N ARG A 265 30.97 -14.20 0.19
CA ARG A 265 29.96 -14.05 1.26
C ARG A 265 30.12 -12.72 2.02
N ASP A 266 30.41 -11.64 1.34
CA ASP A 266 30.46 -10.35 1.99
C ASP A 266 29.04 -9.83 2.30
N LYS A 267 28.95 -8.92 3.25
CA LYS A 267 27.69 -8.30 3.68
C LYS A 267 26.94 -7.62 2.51
N LYS A 268 27.69 -7.13 1.51
CA LYS A 268 27.14 -6.59 0.27
C LYS A 268 26.39 -7.64 -0.53
N GLY A 269 26.95 -8.85 -0.64
CA GLY A 269 26.33 -9.95 -1.37
C GLY A 269 24.96 -10.35 -0.82
N LEU A 270 24.74 -10.28 0.49
CA LEU A 270 23.46 -10.57 1.11
C LEU A 270 22.41 -9.52 0.77
N ARG A 271 22.76 -8.25 0.80
CA ARG A 271 21.85 -7.15 0.39
C ARG A 271 21.47 -7.25 -1.08
N GLU A 272 22.45 -7.45 -1.96
CA GLU A 272 22.20 -7.59 -3.41
C GLU A 272 21.30 -8.78 -3.73
N ARG A 273 21.45 -9.90 -3.03
CA ARG A 273 20.61 -11.10 -3.23
C ARG A 273 19.17 -10.90 -2.80
N SER A 274 18.93 -10.06 -1.81
CA SER A 274 17.59 -9.79 -1.25
C SER A 274 16.89 -8.62 -1.92
N GLU A 275 17.50 -8.00 -2.91
CA GLU A 275 16.94 -6.81 -3.56
C GLU A 275 15.63 -7.12 -4.27
N ASP A 276 15.56 -8.22 -5.00
CA ASP A 276 14.35 -8.66 -5.69
C ASP A 276 13.20 -8.93 -4.71
N ASP A 277 13.51 -9.55 -3.58
CA ASP A 277 12.55 -9.81 -2.50
C ASP A 277 12.08 -8.52 -1.81
N LEU A 278 12.98 -7.54 -1.67
CA LEU A 278 12.60 -6.21 -1.20
C LEU A 278 11.60 -5.55 -2.16
N LEU A 279 11.90 -5.55 -3.46
CA LEU A 279 11.02 -4.91 -4.46
C LEU A 279 9.64 -5.57 -4.50
N LEU A 280 9.57 -6.89 -4.41
CA LEU A 280 8.32 -7.65 -4.32
C LEU A 280 7.53 -7.26 -3.06
N THR A 281 8.21 -7.20 -1.92
CA THR A 281 7.62 -6.78 -0.63
C THR A 281 7.08 -5.35 -0.72
N MET A 282 7.81 -4.44 -1.36
CA MET A 282 7.39 -3.04 -1.51
C MET A 282 6.10 -2.90 -2.32
N ILE A 283 5.86 -3.75 -3.34
CA ILE A 283 4.60 -3.76 -4.10
C ILE A 283 3.43 -4.11 -3.17
N VAL A 284 3.59 -5.13 -2.33
CA VAL A 284 2.53 -5.55 -1.41
C VAL A 284 2.31 -4.52 -0.31
N MET A 285 3.37 -3.93 0.22
CA MET A 285 3.25 -2.83 1.20
C MET A 285 2.54 -1.61 0.60
N TYR A 286 2.87 -1.24 -0.63
CA TYR A 286 2.14 -0.20 -1.36
C TYR A 286 0.64 -0.52 -1.43
N GLN A 287 0.25 -1.74 -1.78
CA GLN A 287 -1.15 -2.16 -1.84
C GLN A 287 -1.82 -2.08 -0.46
N LYS A 288 -1.19 -2.64 0.58
CA LYS A 288 -1.68 -2.61 1.96
C LYS A 288 -1.98 -1.18 2.44
N TYR A 289 -0.99 -0.29 2.34
CA TYR A 289 -1.14 1.07 2.84
C TYR A 289 -2.08 1.92 1.98
N THR A 290 -2.17 1.63 0.68
CA THR A 290 -3.18 2.26 -0.19
C THR A 290 -4.59 1.89 0.25
N CYS A 291 -4.85 0.62 0.53
CA CYS A 291 -6.15 0.17 1.05
C CYS A 291 -6.49 0.85 2.38
N MET A 292 -5.52 1.01 3.28
CA MET A 292 -5.71 1.72 4.54
C MET A 292 -6.10 3.20 4.33
N ILE A 293 -5.43 3.91 3.41
CA ILE A 293 -5.79 5.30 3.07
C ILE A 293 -7.20 5.40 2.49
N PHE A 294 -7.57 4.49 1.59
CA PHE A 294 -8.92 4.49 1.03
C PHE A 294 -9.97 4.24 2.09
N ASN A 295 -9.77 3.26 2.96
CA ASN A 295 -10.67 2.98 4.06
C ASN A 295 -10.83 4.19 4.98
N GLU A 296 -9.74 4.90 5.30
CA GLU A 296 -9.77 6.12 6.10
C GLU A 296 -10.54 7.24 5.37
N LYS A 297 -10.26 7.51 4.10
CA LYS A 297 -10.97 8.51 3.28
C LYS A 297 -12.47 8.23 3.22
N ILE A 298 -12.85 6.97 3.01
CA ILE A 298 -14.25 6.53 2.97
C ILE A 298 -14.90 6.74 4.35
N HIS A 299 -14.25 6.30 5.42
CA HIS A 299 -14.76 6.48 6.80
C HIS A 299 -14.96 7.95 7.13
N GLN A 300 -13.97 8.80 6.87
CA GLN A 300 -14.07 10.25 7.10
C GLN A 300 -15.23 10.88 6.29
N ARG A 301 -15.54 10.34 5.12
CA ARG A 301 -16.65 10.80 4.29
C ARG A 301 -18.00 10.56 4.95
N PHE A 302 -18.19 9.38 5.53
CA PHE A 302 -19.46 9.01 6.17
C PHE A 302 -19.65 9.61 7.56
N THR A 303 -18.58 9.96 8.27
CA THR A 303 -18.64 10.42 9.67
C THR A 303 -18.70 11.93 9.81
N SER A 304 -18.27 12.73 8.83
CA SER A 304 -18.22 14.19 8.96
C SER A 304 -19.42 14.88 8.27
N GLU A 305 -20.32 15.52 9.06
CA GLU A 305 -21.46 16.28 8.54
C GLU A 305 -21.06 17.45 7.63
N GLU A 306 -19.96 18.15 7.94
CA GLU A 306 -19.44 19.26 7.12
C GLU A 306 -19.04 18.82 5.70
N ARG A 307 -18.57 17.59 5.55
CA ARG A 307 -18.16 17.05 4.26
C ARG A 307 -19.33 16.48 3.44
N ARG A 308 -20.44 16.10 4.10
CA ARG A 308 -21.69 15.78 3.41
C ARG A 308 -22.21 16.95 2.58
N LEU A 309 -21.98 18.18 3.01
CA LEU A 309 -22.40 19.42 2.32
C LEU A 309 -21.48 19.83 1.15
N LYS A 310 -20.21 19.44 1.17
CA LYS A 310 -19.25 19.67 0.06
C LYS A 310 -19.27 18.58 -1.03
N GLY A 311 -20.18 17.81 -1.00
CA GLY A 311 -20.66 16.49 -1.38
C GLY A 311 -20.24 15.91 -2.71
N GLU A 312 -20.63 16.33 -3.86
CA GLU A 312 -20.59 15.51 -5.10
C GLU A 312 -19.22 15.40 -5.75
N ALA A 313 -18.43 16.47 -5.81
CA ALA A 313 -17.11 16.46 -6.42
C ALA A 313 -16.16 15.51 -5.67
N SER A 314 -16.19 15.56 -4.34
CA SER A 314 -15.36 14.71 -3.47
C SER A 314 -15.69 13.21 -3.58
N LEU A 315 -16.95 12.83 -3.85
CA LEU A 315 -17.36 11.45 -4.03
C LEU A 315 -16.87 10.89 -5.38
N ARG A 316 -17.02 11.67 -6.44
CA ARG A 316 -16.51 11.32 -7.77
C ARG A 316 -15.00 11.17 -7.79
N ASP A 317 -14.29 12.05 -7.12
CA ASP A 317 -12.83 12.00 -7.03
C ASP A 317 -12.35 10.77 -6.26
N LEU A 318 -12.97 10.48 -5.10
CA LEU A 318 -12.66 9.29 -4.33
C LEU A 318 -12.91 8.00 -5.13
N LYS A 319 -14.03 7.94 -5.85
CA LYS A 319 -14.36 6.82 -6.73
C LYS A 319 -13.34 6.67 -7.85
N ARG A 320 -12.96 7.78 -8.50
CA ARG A 320 -11.95 7.76 -9.57
C ARG A 320 -10.60 7.27 -9.06
N GLU A 321 -10.12 7.81 -7.92
CA GLU A 321 -8.88 7.36 -7.29
C GLU A 321 -8.93 5.86 -6.96
N ALA A 322 -10.03 5.36 -6.42
CA ALA A 322 -10.17 3.95 -6.07
C ALA A 322 -10.20 3.05 -7.33
N LEU A 323 -10.88 3.46 -8.39
CA LEU A 323 -10.88 2.74 -9.66
C LEU A 323 -9.51 2.76 -10.33
N GLU A 324 -8.79 3.88 -10.28
CA GLU A 324 -7.41 3.98 -10.75
C GLU A 324 -6.50 3.02 -9.96
N PHE A 325 -6.63 2.97 -8.64
CA PHE A 325 -5.88 2.03 -7.84
C PHE A 325 -6.20 0.57 -8.17
N ILE A 326 -7.47 0.21 -8.27
CA ILE A 326 -7.87 -1.17 -8.66
C ILE A 326 -7.34 -1.51 -10.05
N SER A 327 -7.35 -0.57 -11.00
CA SER A 327 -6.90 -0.81 -12.36
C SER A 327 -5.38 -0.87 -12.52
N TYR A 328 -4.65 -0.07 -11.76
CA TYR A 328 -3.21 0.10 -11.92
C TYR A 328 -2.38 -0.37 -10.73
N GLY A 329 -2.91 -0.32 -9.53
CA GLY A 329 -2.20 -0.66 -8.29
C GLY A 329 -2.32 -2.14 -7.92
N THR A 330 -3.36 -2.83 -8.41
CA THR A 330 -3.49 -4.28 -8.19
C THR A 330 -2.90 -5.04 -9.36
N LEU A 331 -2.17 -6.08 -9.04
CA LEU A 331 -1.48 -6.91 -10.01
C LEU A 331 -1.81 -8.38 -9.75
N ALA A 332 -2.24 -9.10 -10.78
CA ALA A 332 -2.36 -10.55 -10.67
C ALA A 332 -0.96 -11.17 -10.51
N PRO A 333 -0.80 -12.29 -9.81
CA PRO A 333 0.50 -12.95 -9.66
C PRO A 333 1.23 -13.20 -10.99
N SER A 334 0.50 -13.59 -12.04
CA SER A 334 1.05 -13.76 -13.39
C SER A 334 1.54 -12.47 -14.05
N GLN A 335 1.10 -11.31 -13.56
CA GLN A 335 1.60 -10.01 -14.00
C GLN A 335 2.86 -9.59 -13.24
N ILE A 336 3.11 -10.17 -12.07
CA ILE A 336 4.31 -9.92 -11.28
C ILE A 336 5.49 -10.70 -11.88
N SER A 337 5.36 -12.01 -11.99
CA SER A 337 6.45 -12.89 -12.39
C SER A 337 5.98 -14.08 -13.23
N ARG A 338 6.89 -14.58 -14.06
CA ARG A 338 6.74 -15.87 -14.74
C ARG A 338 7.13 -17.07 -13.85
N TRP A 339 7.81 -16.82 -12.73
CA TRP A 339 8.29 -17.84 -11.83
C TRP A 339 7.23 -18.16 -10.76
N ASN A 340 6.90 -19.44 -10.64
CA ASN A 340 5.85 -19.88 -9.73
C ASN A 340 6.16 -19.56 -8.26
N ASN A 341 7.41 -19.74 -7.85
CA ASN A 341 7.85 -19.44 -6.49
C ASN A 341 7.67 -17.96 -6.13
N VAL A 342 7.98 -17.04 -7.05
CA VAL A 342 7.76 -15.59 -6.86
C VAL A 342 6.26 -15.28 -6.78
N CYS A 343 5.45 -15.91 -7.65
CA CYS A 343 4.00 -15.78 -7.63
C CYS A 343 3.39 -16.27 -6.31
N GLU A 344 3.85 -17.41 -5.79
CA GLU A 344 3.38 -17.96 -4.52
C GLU A 344 3.80 -17.08 -3.34
N THR A 345 5.04 -16.58 -3.32
CA THR A 345 5.50 -15.62 -2.32
C THR A 345 4.63 -14.35 -2.34
N TYR A 346 4.33 -13.82 -3.52
CA TYR A 346 3.47 -12.65 -3.67
C TYR A 346 2.04 -12.90 -3.14
N ARG A 347 1.42 -14.04 -3.49
CA ARG A 347 0.08 -14.42 -2.97
C ARG A 347 0.08 -14.56 -1.46
N SER A 348 1.11 -15.19 -0.92
CA SER A 348 1.26 -15.37 0.53
C SER A 348 1.46 -14.04 1.25
N LEU A 349 2.27 -13.15 0.69
CA LEU A 349 2.43 -11.79 1.20
C LEU A 349 1.10 -11.02 1.22
N GLN A 350 0.34 -11.06 0.11
CA GLN A 350 -0.98 -10.41 0.04
C GLN A 350 -1.95 -10.98 1.07
N LYS A 351 -2.04 -12.30 1.17
CA LYS A 351 -2.91 -13.01 2.13
C LYS A 351 -2.56 -12.65 3.58
N GLN A 352 -1.28 -12.77 3.97
CA GLN A 352 -0.85 -12.51 5.34
C GLN A 352 -0.98 -11.03 5.74
N ASN A 353 -0.93 -10.12 4.78
CA ASN A 353 -1.11 -8.69 5.01
C ASN A 353 -2.56 -8.21 4.83
N GLY A 354 -3.53 -9.12 4.61
CA GLY A 354 -4.94 -8.79 4.46
C GLY A 354 -5.24 -7.92 3.24
N VAL A 355 -4.39 -7.96 2.20
CA VAL A 355 -4.54 -7.09 1.03
C VAL A 355 -5.74 -7.51 0.19
N ASN A 356 -5.95 -8.81 0.02
CA ASN A 356 -7.05 -9.33 -0.79
C ASN A 356 -8.40 -9.00 -0.17
N GLU A 357 -8.52 -9.18 1.14
CA GLU A 357 -9.71 -8.84 1.93
C GLU A 357 -9.99 -7.34 1.89
N ALA A 358 -8.94 -6.52 2.02
CA ALA A 358 -9.08 -5.07 1.94
C ALA A 358 -9.47 -4.58 0.54
N LEU A 359 -8.98 -5.21 -0.52
CA LEU A 359 -9.38 -4.91 -1.89
C LEU A 359 -10.84 -5.27 -2.16
N GLU A 360 -11.30 -6.42 -1.64
CA GLU A 360 -12.69 -6.82 -1.73
C GLU A 360 -13.59 -5.85 -0.97
N GLU A 361 -13.20 -5.46 0.25
CA GLU A 361 -13.92 -4.46 1.05
C GLU A 361 -14.02 -3.10 0.32
N ILE A 362 -12.93 -2.63 -0.30
CA ILE A 362 -12.93 -1.39 -1.10
C ILE A 362 -13.88 -1.53 -2.29
N SER A 363 -13.87 -2.66 -2.98
CA SER A 363 -14.76 -2.91 -4.12
C SER A 363 -16.23 -2.87 -3.70
N GLN A 364 -16.58 -3.47 -2.57
CA GLN A 364 -17.93 -3.42 -2.00
C GLN A 364 -18.30 -1.98 -1.61
N LYS A 365 -17.41 -1.24 -0.98
CA LYS A 365 -17.62 0.16 -0.60
C LYS A 365 -17.81 1.06 -1.84
N ILE A 366 -17.08 0.82 -2.92
CA ILE A 366 -17.28 1.53 -4.20
C ILE A 366 -18.69 1.28 -4.74
N THR A 367 -19.20 0.06 -4.63
CA THR A 367 -20.57 -0.28 -5.04
C THR A 367 -21.59 0.50 -4.21
N LEU A 368 -21.44 0.54 -2.89
CA LEU A 368 -22.29 1.35 -2.01
C LEU A 368 -22.20 2.85 -2.31
N LEU A 369 -21.01 3.36 -2.63
CA LEU A 369 -20.85 4.76 -3.05
C LEU A 369 -21.54 5.05 -4.39
N ASN A 370 -21.60 4.08 -5.32
CA ASN A 370 -22.36 4.21 -6.56
C ASN A 370 -23.86 4.27 -6.29
N GLU A 371 -24.38 3.38 -5.45
CA GLU A 371 -25.79 3.36 -5.08
C GLU A 371 -26.20 4.66 -4.39
N GLU A 372 -25.36 5.20 -3.51
CA GLU A 372 -25.61 6.48 -2.85
C GLU A 372 -25.60 7.65 -3.85
N GLN A 373 -24.69 7.64 -4.81
CA GLN A 373 -24.66 8.65 -5.88
C GLN A 373 -25.92 8.57 -6.75
N ASP A 374 -26.30 7.38 -7.16
CA ASP A 374 -27.52 7.17 -7.96
C ASP A 374 -28.77 7.63 -7.20
N ARG A 375 -28.80 7.43 -5.87
CA ARG A 375 -29.88 7.94 -5.00
C ARG A 375 -29.91 9.47 -4.98
N ILE A 376 -28.74 10.12 -4.81
CA ILE A 376 -28.64 11.59 -4.79
C ILE A 376 -29.05 12.18 -6.15
N ASP A 377 -28.57 11.58 -7.25
CA ASP A 377 -28.91 12.02 -8.59
C ASP A 377 -30.42 11.81 -8.88
N GLY A 378 -31.00 10.72 -8.40
CA GLY A 378 -32.45 10.48 -8.49
C GLY A 378 -33.29 11.49 -7.70
N GLU A 379 -32.86 11.85 -6.48
CA GLU A 379 -33.52 12.89 -5.68
C GLU A 379 -33.44 14.26 -6.35
N ARG A 380 -32.31 14.55 -6.99
CA ARG A 380 -32.11 15.81 -7.73
C ARG A 380 -32.99 15.88 -8.98
N GLU A 381 -33.06 14.79 -9.74
CA GLU A 381 -33.94 14.66 -10.91
C GLU A 381 -35.42 14.81 -10.50
N SER A 382 -35.78 14.22 -9.37
CA SER A 382 -37.14 14.35 -8.81
C SER A 382 -37.45 15.80 -8.40
N ARG A 383 -36.52 16.51 -7.77
CA ARG A 383 -36.70 17.95 -7.43
C ARG A 383 -36.82 18.82 -8.66
N VAL A 384 -35.96 18.61 -9.66
CA VAL A 384 -36.04 19.35 -10.94
C VAL A 384 -37.38 19.07 -11.64
N SER A 385 -37.79 17.81 -11.67
CA SER A 385 -39.11 17.42 -12.21
C SER A 385 -40.27 18.11 -11.46
N MET A 386 -40.21 18.16 -10.12
CA MET A 386 -41.19 18.84 -9.30
C MET A 386 -41.27 20.36 -9.60
N ILE A 387 -40.10 21.01 -9.75
CA ILE A 387 -40.02 22.43 -10.10
C ILE A 387 -40.65 22.66 -11.49
N ILE A 388 -40.29 21.85 -12.48
CA ILE A 388 -40.84 21.96 -13.83
C ILE A 388 -42.38 21.75 -13.80
N THR A 389 -42.85 20.78 -13.01
CA THR A 389 -44.29 20.51 -12.85
C THR A 389 -44.99 21.70 -12.17
N ALA A 390 -44.37 22.32 -11.16
CA ALA A 390 -44.94 23.50 -10.50
C ALA A 390 -45.01 24.70 -11.46
N PHE A 391 -43.98 24.94 -12.25
CA PHE A 391 -43.99 25.99 -13.28
C PHE A 391 -45.02 25.71 -14.37
N GLY A 392 -45.19 24.43 -14.78
CA GLY A 392 -46.21 24.00 -15.69
C GLY A 392 -47.63 24.28 -15.15
N LEU A 393 -47.89 23.97 -13.88
CA LEU A 393 -49.17 24.26 -13.23
C LEU A 393 -49.46 25.78 -13.15
N ILE A 394 -48.47 26.57 -12.76
CA ILE A 394 -48.60 28.04 -12.72
C ILE A 394 -48.90 28.58 -14.13
N SER A 395 -48.24 28.07 -15.16
CA SER A 395 -48.50 28.46 -16.55
C SER A 395 -49.91 28.07 -17.01
N ILE A 396 -50.44 26.92 -16.62
CA ILE A 396 -51.82 26.49 -16.90
C ILE A 396 -52.84 27.39 -16.22
N ILE A 397 -52.62 27.76 -14.93
CA ILE A 397 -53.50 28.66 -14.20
C ILE A 397 -53.49 30.05 -14.85
N ALA A 398 -52.30 30.58 -15.21
CA ALA A 398 -52.18 31.86 -15.89
C ALA A 398 -52.92 31.88 -17.27
N ALA A 399 -52.77 30.79 -18.04
CA ALA A 399 -53.48 30.64 -19.30
C ALA A 399 -55.00 30.53 -19.10
N ALA A 400 -55.47 29.81 -18.07
CA ALA A 400 -56.88 29.74 -17.74
C ALA A 400 -57.46 31.09 -17.33
N LEU A 401 -56.74 31.89 -16.51
CA LEU A 401 -57.15 33.24 -16.12
C LEU A 401 -57.23 34.18 -17.32
N GLN A 402 -56.21 34.16 -18.20
CA GLN A 402 -56.24 34.91 -19.44
C GLN A 402 -57.42 34.55 -20.34
N THR A 403 -57.80 33.27 -20.39
CA THR A 403 -58.90 32.81 -21.17
C THR A 403 -60.24 33.24 -20.62
N LEU A 404 -60.41 33.26 -19.32
CA LEU A 404 -61.63 33.78 -18.67
C LEU A 404 -61.79 35.29 -19.02
N ASP A 405 -60.72 36.04 -19.07
CA ASP A 405 -60.70 37.43 -19.46
C ASP A 405 -61.09 37.61 -20.94
N TYR A 406 -60.60 36.75 -21.84
CA TYR A 406 -60.96 36.74 -23.26
C TYR A 406 -62.39 36.30 -23.57
N ILE A 407 -62.90 35.32 -22.79
CA ILE A 407 -64.33 34.89 -22.92
C ILE A 407 -65.25 36.05 -22.55
N SER A 408 -64.89 36.87 -21.55
CA SER A 408 -65.66 38.02 -21.14
C SER A 408 -65.67 39.12 -22.21
N THR A 409 -64.69 39.15 -23.13
CA THR A 409 -64.60 40.13 -24.26
C THR A 409 -65.19 39.64 -25.57
N GLY A 410 -65.67 38.39 -25.70
CA GLY A 410 -66.47 37.86 -26.82
C GLY A 410 -65.72 37.54 -28.11
N ASN A 411 -64.38 37.35 -28.07
CA ASN A 411 -63.55 37.14 -29.26
C ASN A 411 -63.37 35.63 -29.58
N SER A 412 -64.16 35.13 -30.55
CA SER A 412 -64.19 33.67 -30.88
C SER A 412 -62.90 33.07 -31.40
N LEU A 413 -62.06 33.88 -32.01
CA LEU A 413 -60.78 33.40 -32.57
C LEU A 413 -59.76 33.10 -31.48
N MET A 414 -59.80 33.84 -30.37
CA MET A 414 -58.91 33.60 -29.21
C MET A 414 -59.36 32.38 -28.38
N ILE A 415 -60.68 32.08 -28.32
CA ILE A 415 -61.20 30.89 -27.68
C ILE A 415 -60.70 29.62 -28.40
N ALA A 416 -60.70 29.64 -29.74
CA ALA A 416 -60.17 28.54 -30.54
C ALA A 416 -58.66 28.33 -30.32
N GLY A 417 -57.86 29.41 -30.24
CA GLY A 417 -56.40 29.35 -29.95
C GLY A 417 -56.11 28.72 -28.57
N PHE A 418 -56.93 29.07 -27.54
CA PHE A 418 -56.80 28.50 -26.22
C PHE A 418 -57.09 27.00 -26.19
N LEU A 419 -58.16 26.56 -26.82
CA LEU A 419 -58.53 25.13 -26.91
C LEU A 419 -57.37 24.32 -27.53
N VAL A 420 -56.74 24.82 -28.59
CA VAL A 420 -55.58 24.19 -29.23
C VAL A 420 -54.41 24.10 -28.26
N THR A 421 -54.14 25.16 -27.48
CA THR A 421 -53.04 25.20 -26.50
C THR A 421 -53.30 24.20 -25.35
N CYS A 422 -54.53 24.11 -24.85
CA CYS A 422 -54.92 23.14 -23.83
C CYS A 422 -54.75 21.70 -24.31
N VAL A 423 -55.18 21.39 -25.53
CA VAL A 423 -55.02 20.06 -26.13
C VAL A 423 -53.51 19.72 -26.29
N ALA A 424 -52.71 20.67 -26.78
CA ALA A 424 -51.26 20.48 -26.94
C ALA A 424 -50.59 20.20 -25.58
N MET A 425 -50.98 20.91 -24.50
CA MET A 425 -50.48 20.67 -23.15
C MET A 425 -50.87 19.32 -22.56
N ILE A 426 -52.11 18.91 -22.76
CA ILE A 426 -52.58 17.58 -22.35
C ILE A 426 -51.78 16.46 -23.05
N LEU A 427 -51.55 16.62 -24.35
CA LEU A 427 -50.75 15.67 -25.13
C LEU A 427 -49.27 15.65 -24.63
N PHE A 428 -48.71 16.80 -24.30
CA PHE A 428 -47.35 16.90 -23.73
C PHE A 428 -47.29 16.22 -22.38
N PHE A 429 -48.25 16.42 -21.47
CA PHE A 429 -48.28 15.75 -20.17
C PHE A 429 -48.47 14.23 -20.31
N LEU A 430 -49.30 13.78 -21.24
CA LEU A 430 -49.45 12.35 -21.52
C LEU A 430 -48.15 11.75 -22.06
N ALA A 431 -47.41 12.46 -22.92
CA ALA A 431 -46.12 12.02 -23.43
C ALA A 431 -45.06 11.90 -22.32
N LEU A 432 -44.97 12.87 -21.41
CA LEU A 432 -44.08 12.80 -20.24
C LEU A 432 -44.41 11.64 -19.32
N ARG A 433 -45.71 11.37 -19.07
CA ARG A 433 -46.14 10.27 -18.22
C ARG A 433 -45.89 8.90 -18.89
N PHE A 434 -46.02 8.81 -20.20
CA PHE A 434 -45.68 7.62 -20.96
C PHE A 434 -44.19 7.31 -20.92
N ASP A 435 -43.36 8.35 -20.98
CA ASP A 435 -41.88 8.20 -20.90
C ASP A 435 -41.46 7.75 -19.49
N GLU A 436 -42.09 8.26 -18.44
CA GLU A 436 -41.87 7.84 -17.05
C GLU A 436 -42.28 6.38 -16.82
N ILE A 437 -43.41 5.97 -17.32
CA ILE A 437 -43.90 4.57 -17.23
C ILE A 437 -42.97 3.64 -18.01
N ARG A 438 -42.44 4.09 -19.16
CA ARG A 438 -41.51 3.32 -19.98
C ARG A 438 -40.15 3.15 -19.30
N ARG A 439 -39.66 4.18 -18.58
CA ARG A 439 -38.46 4.11 -17.78
C ARG A 439 -38.62 3.17 -16.59
N ARG A 440 -39.73 3.22 -15.85
CA ARG A 440 -40.03 2.32 -14.73
C ARG A 440 -40.15 0.85 -15.16
N ARG A 441 -40.69 0.57 -16.36
CA ARG A 441 -40.72 -0.80 -16.92
C ARG A 441 -39.31 -1.30 -17.25
N LYS A 442 -38.44 -0.47 -17.86
CA LYS A 442 -37.08 -0.85 -18.16
C LYS A 442 -36.20 -1.09 -16.91
N GLN A 443 -36.53 -0.46 -15.78
CA GLN A 443 -35.86 -0.72 -14.50
C GLN A 443 -36.34 -2.02 -13.82
N LYS A 444 -37.52 -2.49 -14.13
CA LYS A 444 -38.07 -3.73 -13.57
C LYS A 444 -37.62 -4.99 -14.33
N ASP A 445 -37.15 -4.82 -15.55
CA ASP A 445 -36.66 -5.89 -16.43
C ASP A 445 -35.12 -6.00 -16.44
N ARG A 446 -34.42 -5.23 -15.58
CA ARG A 446 -33.01 -5.35 -15.24
C ARG A 446 -32.84 -5.89 -13.82
#